data_489d646ad33d9ad7abf1b2ac9b0f8552
#
_entry.id   489d646ad33d9ad7abf1b2ac9b0f8552
#
_cell.length_a   1.000
_cell.length_b   1.000
_cell.length_c   1.000
_cell.angle_alpha   90.00
_cell.angle_beta   90.00
_cell.angle_gamma   90.00
#
_symmetry.space_group_name_H-M   'P 1'
#
loop_
_entity.id
_entity.type
_entity.pdbx_description
1 polymer ?
#
loop_
_entity_poly.entity_id
_entity_poly.type
_entity_poly.pdbx_seq_one_letter_code
_entity_poly.pdbx_strand_id
1 'polypeptide(L)'
;GVIWIIRLAASLYTRGKHPGLTIFCHDECEQKLRAFCQMTLTAKLQAVLDNGIKFVRLTNGEAFQAGPFHATAFDILSTKTKQFGYRLILPDGKILVCLGDEPYNPACLAYAKEADYLLSEAFCLYGEREKFKPYEKHHSTALDAARVARELSAKNLILYHTQDNNLSARKALYTAEAKKEFSGAIYVPDDLESLEI
;
A
#
# COMPACT_ATOMS: atom_id res chain seq x y z
N GLY A 1 -1.10 -1.96 13.28
CA GLY A 1 -0.81 -3.01 12.32
C GLY A 1 0.55 -3.65 12.46
N VAL A 2 1.59 -3.14 11.81
CA VAL A 2 2.89 -3.83 11.65
C VAL A 2 3.57 -4.23 12.96
N ILE A 3 3.49 -3.44 14.01
CA ILE A 3 4.10 -3.74 15.32
C ILE A 3 3.50 -5.03 15.94
N TRP A 4 2.20 -5.25 15.78
CA TRP A 4 1.57 -6.49 16.23
C TRP A 4 2.06 -7.71 15.45
N ILE A 5 2.25 -7.56 14.13
CA ILE A 5 2.81 -8.62 13.28
C ILE A 5 4.23 -8.94 13.71
N ILE A 6 5.08 -7.94 13.93
CA ILE A 6 6.45 -8.10 14.43
C ILE A 6 6.46 -8.84 15.79
N ARG A 7 5.64 -8.38 16.74
CA ARG A 7 5.54 -9.00 18.05
C ARG A 7 5.08 -10.46 17.98
N LEU A 8 4.07 -10.74 17.16
CA LEU A 8 3.56 -12.09 16.99
C LEU A 8 4.61 -13.01 16.35
N ALA A 9 5.21 -12.57 15.25
CA ALA A 9 6.27 -13.31 14.56
C ALA A 9 7.47 -13.58 15.46
N ALA A 10 7.93 -12.57 16.23
CA ALA A 10 8.99 -12.73 17.21
C ALA A 10 8.64 -13.74 18.29
N SER A 11 7.41 -13.69 18.83
CA SER A 11 6.92 -14.64 19.84
C SER A 11 6.83 -16.07 19.30
N LEU A 12 6.38 -16.25 18.08
CA LEU A 12 6.31 -17.56 17.44
C LEU A 12 7.69 -18.09 17.07
N TYR A 13 8.59 -17.23 16.61
CA TYR A 13 9.98 -17.57 16.31
C TYR A 13 10.71 -18.09 17.56
N THR A 14 10.60 -17.40 18.71
CA THR A 14 11.23 -17.86 19.97
C THR A 14 10.71 -19.21 20.48
N ARG A 15 9.56 -19.67 19.98
CA ARG A 15 8.96 -20.99 20.30
C ARG A 15 9.24 -22.04 19.23
N GLY A 16 10.01 -21.71 18.18
CA GLY A 16 10.25 -22.60 17.05
C GLY A 16 9.01 -22.89 16.19
N LYS A 17 7.98 -22.03 16.25
CA LYS A 17 6.69 -22.21 15.55
C LYS A 17 6.56 -21.37 14.28
N HIS A 18 7.57 -20.55 13.94
CA HIS A 18 7.57 -19.69 12.76
C HIS A 18 9.02 -19.48 12.28
N PRO A 19 9.29 -19.48 10.98
CA PRO A 19 10.65 -19.36 10.43
C PRO A 19 11.25 -17.96 10.56
N GLY A 20 10.47 -16.97 10.97
CA GLY A 20 10.86 -15.57 11.02
C GLY A 20 10.03 -14.68 10.10
N LEU A 21 10.38 -13.39 10.04
CA LEU A 21 9.71 -12.38 9.24
C LEU A 21 10.77 -11.50 8.56
N THR A 22 10.62 -11.27 7.26
CA THR A 22 11.41 -10.26 6.55
C THR A 22 10.53 -9.05 6.24
N ILE A 23 11.00 -7.87 6.59
CA ILE A 23 10.33 -6.59 6.38
C ILE A 23 11.17 -5.79 5.40
N PHE A 24 10.61 -5.57 4.21
CA PHE A 24 11.19 -4.70 3.19
C PHE A 24 10.68 -3.28 3.42
N CYS A 25 11.56 -2.31 3.60
CA CYS A 25 11.17 -0.93 3.89
C CYS A 25 12.31 0.04 3.56
N HIS A 26 11.99 1.33 3.43
CA HIS A 26 13.02 2.36 3.32
C HIS A 26 13.67 2.65 4.68
N ASP A 27 14.79 3.37 4.67
CA ASP A 27 15.64 3.66 5.82
C ASP A 27 14.90 4.31 7.01
N GLU A 28 14.11 5.35 6.77
CA GLU A 28 13.36 6.02 7.85
C GLU A 28 12.29 5.09 8.47
N CYS A 29 11.64 4.27 7.66
CA CYS A 29 10.66 3.30 8.15
C CYS A 29 11.33 2.26 9.05
N GLU A 30 12.49 1.72 8.64
CA GLU A 30 13.29 0.82 9.45
C GLU A 30 13.65 1.43 10.79
N GLN A 31 14.19 2.68 10.79
CA GLN A 31 14.58 3.38 12.02
C GLN A 31 13.39 3.53 12.98
N LYS A 32 12.23 3.97 12.46
CA LYS A 32 11.01 4.15 13.26
C LYS A 32 10.50 2.80 13.83
N LEU A 33 10.49 1.74 13.01
CA LEU A 33 10.06 0.42 13.45
C LEU A 33 10.99 -0.17 14.52
N ARG A 34 12.30 -0.02 14.36
CA ARG A 34 13.30 -0.46 15.37
C ARG A 34 13.13 0.29 16.67
N ALA A 35 12.99 1.61 16.64
CA ALA A 35 12.75 2.41 17.84
C ALA A 35 11.46 2.00 18.55
N PHE A 36 10.40 1.76 17.81
CA PHE A 36 9.13 1.27 18.36
C PHE A 36 9.26 -0.11 18.99
N CYS A 37 10.01 -1.02 18.36
CA CYS A 37 10.29 -2.33 18.91
C CYS A 37 11.07 -2.24 20.22
N GLN A 38 12.07 -1.35 20.30
CA GLN A 38 12.84 -1.12 21.52
C GLN A 38 11.98 -0.60 22.67
N MET A 39 11.03 0.30 22.39
CA MET A 39 10.13 0.86 23.41
C MET A 39 9.04 -0.12 23.89
N THR A 40 8.61 -1.03 23.02
CA THR A 40 7.37 -1.80 23.27
C THR A 40 7.56 -3.31 23.45
N LEU A 41 8.66 -3.87 22.96
CA LEU A 41 8.94 -5.30 23.08
C LEU A 41 9.77 -5.59 24.34
N THR A 42 9.54 -6.77 24.93
CA THR A 42 10.40 -7.28 26.00
C THR A 42 11.80 -7.60 25.48
N ALA A 43 12.82 -7.57 26.34
CA ALA A 43 14.21 -7.89 25.96
C ALA A 43 14.34 -9.23 25.22
N LYS A 44 13.56 -10.26 25.62
CA LYS A 44 13.51 -11.57 24.95
C LYS A 44 13.08 -11.46 23.49
N LEU A 45 12.09 -10.61 23.18
CA LEU A 45 11.58 -10.42 21.81
C LEU A 45 12.47 -9.46 21.01
N GLN A 46 13.12 -8.50 21.67
CA GLN A 46 14.12 -7.65 21.02
C GLN A 46 15.35 -8.45 20.55
N ALA A 47 15.76 -9.47 21.30
CA ALA A 47 16.90 -10.32 20.98
C ALA A 47 16.75 -11.12 19.67
N VAL A 48 15.53 -11.20 19.11
CA VAL A 48 15.31 -11.86 17.81
C VAL A 48 15.29 -10.88 16.63
N LEU A 49 15.43 -9.59 16.87
CA LEU A 49 15.67 -8.62 15.81
C LEU A 49 17.01 -8.95 15.14
N ASP A 50 17.03 -8.87 13.81
CA ASP A 50 18.15 -9.25 12.93
C ASP A 50 18.44 -10.75 12.78
N ASN A 51 17.81 -11.59 13.60
CA ASN A 51 17.86 -13.06 13.48
C ASN A 51 16.54 -13.60 12.91
N GLY A 52 15.48 -13.59 13.71
CA GLY A 52 14.15 -14.04 13.33
C GLY A 52 13.29 -12.96 12.67
N ILE A 53 13.57 -11.70 12.98
CA ILE A 53 12.93 -10.53 12.33
C ILE A 53 14.01 -9.76 11.59
N LYS A 54 13.95 -9.77 10.26
CA LYS A 54 14.96 -9.12 9.41
C LYS A 54 14.37 -7.88 8.77
N PHE A 55 15.16 -6.80 8.73
CA PHE A 55 14.85 -5.60 7.97
C PHE A 55 15.75 -5.56 6.74
N VAL A 56 15.13 -5.44 5.56
CA VAL A 56 15.82 -5.24 4.29
C VAL A 56 15.53 -3.83 3.83
N ARG A 57 16.57 -2.99 3.86
CA ARG A 57 16.46 -1.61 3.43
C ARG A 57 16.45 -1.53 1.92
N LEU A 58 15.44 -0.84 1.40
CA LEU A 58 15.27 -0.61 -0.03
C LEU A 58 15.51 0.87 -0.36
N THR A 59 16.02 1.09 -1.56
CA THR A 59 16.18 2.41 -2.17
C THR A 59 15.19 2.60 -3.33
N ASN A 60 15.05 3.83 -3.81
CA ASN A 60 14.16 4.13 -4.92
C ASN A 60 14.57 3.38 -6.18
N GLY A 61 13.63 2.68 -6.80
CA GLY A 61 13.84 1.87 -8.00
C GLY A 61 14.49 0.51 -7.76
N GLU A 62 14.72 0.13 -6.50
CA GLU A 62 15.38 -1.14 -6.18
C GLU A 62 14.44 -2.32 -6.41
N ALA A 63 14.95 -3.30 -7.19
CA ALA A 63 14.27 -4.57 -7.41
C ALA A 63 14.66 -5.57 -6.31
N PHE A 64 13.66 -6.33 -5.84
CA PHE A 64 13.84 -7.34 -4.81
C PHE A 64 12.88 -8.52 -4.99
N GLN A 65 13.14 -9.60 -4.25
CA GLN A 65 12.28 -10.78 -4.24
C GLN A 65 11.52 -10.86 -2.91
N ALA A 66 10.18 -10.89 -2.96
CA ALA A 66 9.31 -11.05 -1.80
C ALA A 66 8.47 -12.32 -1.95
N GLY A 67 8.94 -13.43 -1.38
CA GLY A 67 8.31 -14.73 -1.59
C GLY A 67 8.30 -15.11 -3.08
N PRO A 68 7.13 -15.41 -3.68
CA PRO A 68 7.03 -15.75 -5.10
C PRO A 68 7.02 -14.51 -6.02
N PHE A 69 7.00 -13.28 -5.48
CA PHE A 69 6.84 -12.04 -6.24
C PHE A 69 8.18 -11.39 -6.56
N HIS A 70 8.37 -10.99 -7.82
CA HIS A 70 9.39 -10.02 -8.19
C HIS A 70 8.84 -8.62 -7.97
N ALA A 71 9.54 -7.81 -7.18
CA ALA A 71 9.07 -6.51 -6.76
C ALA A 71 10.07 -5.41 -7.10
N THR A 72 9.56 -4.20 -7.30
CA THR A 72 10.34 -2.97 -7.37
C THR A 72 9.73 -1.96 -6.42
N ALA A 73 10.53 -1.45 -5.48
CA ALA A 73 10.12 -0.37 -4.60
C ALA A 73 10.39 0.98 -5.26
N PHE A 74 9.51 1.95 -5.08
CA PHE A 74 9.73 3.31 -5.58
C PHE A 74 9.23 4.36 -4.59
N ASP A 75 9.99 5.45 -4.47
CA ASP A 75 9.63 6.59 -3.64
C ASP A 75 8.47 7.35 -4.31
N ILE A 76 7.35 7.51 -3.62
CA ILE A 76 6.21 8.27 -4.13
C ILE A 76 6.40 9.77 -4.01
N LEU A 77 7.52 10.22 -3.44
CA LEU A 77 7.85 11.62 -3.16
C LEU A 77 6.80 12.30 -2.27
N SER A 78 6.40 11.59 -1.22
CA SER A 78 5.41 12.06 -0.26
C SER A 78 5.77 13.43 0.32
N THR A 79 4.78 14.28 0.45
CA THR A 79 4.91 15.62 1.03
C THR A 79 4.87 15.63 2.56
N LYS A 80 4.49 14.52 3.18
CA LYS A 80 4.36 14.38 4.64
C LYS A 80 5.59 13.71 5.25
N THR A 81 5.77 12.44 4.95
CA THR A 81 6.92 11.63 5.38
C THR A 81 7.28 10.69 4.26
N LYS A 82 8.54 10.30 4.15
CA LYS A 82 8.99 9.36 3.13
C LYS A 82 8.10 8.13 3.08
N GLN A 83 7.60 7.80 1.90
CA GLN A 83 6.74 6.64 1.64
C GLN A 83 7.15 5.99 0.33
N PHE A 84 7.04 4.67 0.29
CA PHE A 84 7.28 3.90 -0.92
C PHE A 84 6.00 3.25 -1.41
N GLY A 85 5.80 3.35 -2.74
CA GLY A 85 4.95 2.45 -3.49
C GLY A 85 5.72 1.20 -3.91
N TYR A 86 5.01 0.26 -4.53
CA TYR A 86 5.64 -0.94 -5.07
C TYR A 86 4.95 -1.43 -6.33
N ARG A 87 5.76 -2.02 -7.22
CA ARG A 87 5.32 -2.74 -8.40
C ARG A 87 5.68 -4.21 -8.21
N LEU A 88 4.69 -5.09 -8.30
CA LEU A 88 4.86 -6.54 -8.21
C LEU A 88 4.61 -7.18 -9.57
N ILE A 89 5.43 -8.16 -9.91
CA ILE A 89 5.14 -9.13 -10.97
C ILE A 89 4.65 -10.39 -10.25
N LEU A 90 3.39 -10.73 -10.50
CA LEU A 90 2.73 -11.91 -9.94
C LEU A 90 3.22 -13.18 -10.64
N PRO A 91 3.02 -14.38 -10.05
CA PRO A 91 3.47 -15.63 -10.66
C PRO A 91 2.89 -15.94 -12.05
N ASP A 92 1.71 -15.39 -12.37
CA ASP A 92 1.08 -15.49 -13.68
C ASP A 92 1.54 -14.41 -14.68
N GLY A 93 2.49 -13.57 -14.27
CA GLY A 93 3.04 -12.47 -15.08
C GLY A 93 2.25 -11.17 -15.03
N LYS A 94 1.10 -11.13 -14.37
CA LYS A 94 0.35 -9.89 -14.17
C LYS A 94 1.11 -8.91 -13.30
N ILE A 95 0.82 -7.64 -13.51
CA ILE A 95 1.47 -6.52 -12.81
C ILE A 95 0.50 -5.87 -11.85
N LEU A 96 0.86 -5.84 -10.57
CA LEU A 96 0.16 -5.10 -9.54
C LEU A 96 1.01 -3.93 -9.08
N VAL A 97 0.42 -2.74 -9.04
CA VAL A 97 1.09 -1.52 -8.55
C VAL A 97 0.29 -0.92 -7.41
N CYS A 98 0.97 -0.58 -6.31
CA CYS A 98 0.41 0.19 -5.21
C CYS A 98 1.07 1.57 -5.18
N LEU A 99 0.26 2.62 -5.28
CA LEU A 99 0.73 4.01 -5.35
C LEU A 99 1.02 4.64 -3.98
N GLY A 100 0.74 3.95 -2.87
CA GLY A 100 0.93 4.50 -1.51
C GLY A 100 -0.28 5.29 -1.02
N ASP A 101 -0.09 6.12 0.00
CA ASP A 101 -1.15 6.80 0.77
C ASP A 101 -1.21 8.32 0.49
N GLU A 102 -0.84 8.72 -0.73
CA GLU A 102 -0.98 10.08 -1.25
C GLU A 102 -1.36 10.04 -2.74
N PRO A 103 -1.79 11.17 -3.31
CA PRO A 103 -2.08 11.26 -4.74
C PRO A 103 -0.89 10.84 -5.59
N TYR A 104 -1.17 10.23 -6.74
CA TYR A 104 -0.15 9.85 -7.70
C TYR A 104 0.78 11.01 -8.06
N ASN A 105 2.08 10.76 -8.01
CA ASN A 105 3.10 11.70 -8.46
C ASN A 105 3.59 11.29 -9.88
N PRO A 106 3.52 12.19 -10.88
CA PRO A 106 3.96 11.90 -12.24
C PRO A 106 5.41 11.42 -12.39
N ALA A 107 6.30 11.76 -11.44
CA ALA A 107 7.66 11.24 -11.40
C ALA A 107 7.72 9.71 -11.25
N CYS A 108 6.64 9.08 -10.77
CA CYS A 108 6.54 7.63 -10.61
C CYS A 108 6.04 6.92 -11.89
N LEU A 109 5.86 7.61 -13.02
CA LEU A 109 5.29 7.07 -14.26
C LEU A 109 5.96 5.75 -14.70
N ALA A 110 7.28 5.69 -14.63
CA ALA A 110 8.05 4.51 -15.07
C ALA A 110 7.68 3.23 -14.30
N TYR A 111 7.25 3.37 -13.04
CA TYR A 111 6.84 2.25 -12.19
C TYR A 111 5.34 1.97 -12.25
N ALA A 112 4.53 3.02 -12.46
CA ALA A 112 3.07 2.96 -12.28
C ALA A 112 2.30 2.58 -13.54
N LYS A 113 2.82 2.85 -14.73
CA LYS A 113 2.12 2.65 -16.00
C LYS A 113 1.83 1.17 -16.32
N GLU A 114 0.74 0.96 -17.06
CA GLU A 114 0.37 -0.33 -17.68
C GLU A 114 0.21 -1.46 -16.65
N ALA A 115 -0.30 -1.13 -15.45
CA ALA A 115 -0.61 -2.12 -14.43
C ALA A 115 -1.84 -2.94 -14.81
N ASP A 116 -1.79 -4.26 -14.56
CA ASP A 116 -2.99 -5.09 -14.62
C ASP A 116 -3.93 -4.74 -13.46
N TYR A 117 -3.36 -4.43 -12.29
CA TYR A 117 -4.08 -3.97 -11.10
C TYR A 117 -3.38 -2.76 -10.51
N LEU A 118 -4.06 -1.62 -10.48
CA LEU A 118 -3.59 -0.39 -9.87
C LEU A 118 -4.32 -0.17 -8.54
N LEU A 119 -3.58 -0.16 -7.43
CA LEU A 119 -4.07 0.24 -6.13
C LEU A 119 -3.83 1.73 -5.94
N SER A 120 -4.89 2.50 -5.75
CA SER A 120 -4.85 3.94 -5.53
C SER A 120 -5.70 4.33 -4.33
N GLU A 121 -5.19 5.25 -3.51
CA GLU A 121 -5.98 5.84 -2.45
C GLU A 121 -7.14 6.67 -3.06
N ALA A 122 -8.26 6.74 -2.35
CA ALA A 122 -9.45 7.47 -2.75
C ALA A 122 -10.19 7.95 -1.51
N PHE A 123 -9.65 8.98 -0.86
CA PHE A 123 -10.07 9.42 0.47
C PHE A 123 -11.57 9.70 0.58
N CYS A 124 -12.18 10.35 -0.41
CA CYS A 124 -13.61 10.61 -0.44
C CYS A 124 -14.15 10.67 -1.87
N LEU A 125 -15.48 10.79 -1.98
CA LEU A 125 -16.11 11.13 -3.25
C LEU A 125 -15.81 12.58 -3.64
N TYR A 126 -15.66 12.86 -4.92
CA TYR A 126 -15.43 14.22 -5.44
C TYR A 126 -16.55 15.19 -5.03
N GLY A 127 -17.80 14.71 -5.01
CA GLY A 127 -18.94 15.50 -4.54
C GLY A 127 -18.85 15.91 -3.06
N GLU A 128 -18.05 15.22 -2.26
CA GLU A 128 -17.86 15.49 -0.83
C GLU A 128 -16.55 16.22 -0.51
N ARG A 129 -15.77 16.62 -1.52
CA ARG A 129 -14.44 17.23 -1.36
C ARG A 129 -14.47 18.51 -0.49
N GLU A 130 -15.54 19.29 -0.54
CA GLU A 130 -15.67 20.50 0.28
C GLU A 130 -15.83 20.17 1.77
N LYS A 131 -16.45 19.05 2.08
CA LYS A 131 -16.65 18.55 3.44
C LYS A 131 -15.37 17.95 4.01
N PHE A 132 -14.70 17.10 3.25
CA PHE A 132 -13.57 16.31 3.73
C PHE A 132 -12.21 16.92 3.47
N LYS A 133 -12.15 17.90 2.57
CA LYS A 133 -10.91 18.63 2.21
C LYS A 133 -9.74 17.70 1.85
N PRO A 134 -9.92 16.75 0.89
CA PRO A 134 -8.87 15.77 0.55
C PRO A 134 -7.58 16.46 0.12
N TYR A 135 -7.66 17.48 -0.71
CA TYR A 135 -6.48 18.15 -1.27
C TYR A 135 -5.66 18.89 -0.22
N GLU A 136 -6.31 19.49 0.81
CA GLU A 136 -5.62 20.11 1.93
C GLU A 136 -4.88 19.07 2.81
N LYS A 137 -5.34 17.82 2.77
CA LYS A 137 -4.77 16.68 3.50
C LYS A 137 -3.82 15.83 2.66
N HIS A 138 -3.52 16.27 1.43
CA HIS A 138 -2.73 15.51 0.47
C HIS A 138 -3.31 14.14 0.17
N HIS A 139 -4.61 14.11 -0.19
CA HIS A 139 -5.33 12.94 -0.65
C HIS A 139 -6.11 13.24 -1.93
N SER A 140 -6.52 12.20 -2.63
CA SER A 140 -7.34 12.30 -3.84
C SER A 140 -8.79 11.85 -3.58
N THR A 141 -9.64 12.09 -4.56
CA THR A 141 -11.01 11.58 -4.59
C THR A 141 -11.08 10.31 -5.45
N ALA A 142 -12.19 9.57 -5.37
CA ALA A 142 -12.42 8.41 -6.24
C ALA A 142 -12.38 8.78 -7.73
N LEU A 143 -12.85 9.98 -8.08
CA LEU A 143 -12.80 10.51 -9.45
C LEU A 143 -11.36 10.76 -9.91
N ASP A 144 -10.51 11.32 -9.02
CA ASP A 144 -9.11 11.59 -9.32
C ASP A 144 -8.32 10.29 -9.49
N ALA A 145 -8.52 9.31 -8.60
CA ALA A 145 -7.92 7.99 -8.71
C ALA A 145 -8.30 7.29 -10.04
N ALA A 146 -9.54 7.45 -10.49
CA ALA A 146 -10.01 6.91 -11.77
C ALA A 146 -9.34 7.61 -12.98
N ARG A 147 -9.13 8.93 -12.93
CA ARG A 147 -8.37 9.67 -13.95
C ARG A 147 -6.94 9.19 -14.04
N VAL A 148 -6.28 9.04 -12.89
CA VAL A 148 -4.92 8.49 -12.81
C VAL A 148 -4.86 7.08 -13.39
N ALA A 149 -5.80 6.20 -13.07
CA ALA A 149 -5.85 4.85 -13.64
C ALA A 149 -5.96 4.86 -15.16
N ARG A 150 -6.79 5.75 -15.72
CA ARG A 150 -6.90 5.95 -17.18
C ARG A 150 -5.60 6.45 -17.79
N GLU A 151 -4.99 7.49 -17.21
CA GLU A 151 -3.74 8.09 -17.68
C GLU A 151 -2.59 7.08 -17.66
N LEU A 152 -2.53 6.24 -16.65
CA LEU A 152 -1.54 5.19 -16.51
C LEU A 152 -1.84 3.94 -17.34
N SER A 153 -2.94 3.92 -18.11
CA SER A 153 -3.37 2.76 -18.89
C SER A 153 -3.51 1.48 -18.05
N ALA A 154 -3.97 1.61 -16.82
CA ALA A 154 -4.26 0.47 -15.96
C ALA A 154 -5.44 -0.34 -16.51
N LYS A 155 -5.47 -1.67 -16.27
CA LYS A 155 -6.59 -2.52 -16.70
C LYS A 155 -7.69 -2.59 -15.63
N ASN A 156 -7.31 -2.62 -14.37
CA ASN A 156 -8.20 -2.70 -13.22
C ASN A 156 -7.77 -1.68 -12.15
N LEU A 157 -8.74 -1.10 -11.45
CA LEU A 157 -8.52 -0.14 -10.37
C LEU A 157 -9.04 -0.70 -9.06
N ILE A 158 -8.20 -0.69 -8.04
CA ILE A 158 -8.57 -1.05 -6.66
C ILE A 158 -8.46 0.22 -5.82
N LEU A 159 -9.59 0.67 -5.29
CA LEU A 159 -9.66 1.86 -4.43
C LEU A 159 -9.55 1.44 -2.97
N TYR A 160 -8.69 2.10 -2.22
CA TYR A 160 -8.53 1.91 -0.79
C TYR A 160 -8.39 3.26 -0.06
N HIS A 161 -8.21 3.26 1.25
CA HIS A 161 -8.12 4.46 2.08
C HIS A 161 -9.34 5.38 1.90
N THR A 162 -10.52 4.79 1.92
CA THR A 162 -11.79 5.46 1.68
C THR A 162 -12.45 5.92 2.97
N GLN A 163 -13.29 6.97 2.91
CA GLN A 163 -14.17 7.35 4.02
C GLN A 163 -15.21 6.25 4.30
N ASP A 164 -15.51 6.04 5.56
CA ASP A 164 -16.43 5.01 6.07
C ASP A 164 -17.77 5.56 6.57
N ASN A 165 -18.06 6.83 6.34
CA ASN A 165 -19.30 7.47 6.79
C ASN A 165 -20.59 6.81 6.28
N ASN A 166 -20.50 6.05 5.19
CA ASN A 166 -21.64 5.34 4.60
C ASN A 166 -21.17 3.98 4.07
N LEU A 167 -20.77 3.10 4.99
CA LEU A 167 -20.22 1.79 4.66
C LEU A 167 -21.16 0.96 3.77
N SER A 168 -22.46 1.00 4.02
CA SER A 168 -23.45 0.20 3.25
C SER A 168 -23.55 0.61 1.78
N ALA A 169 -23.31 1.89 1.44
CA ALA A 169 -23.36 2.39 0.07
C ALA A 169 -21.97 2.66 -0.53
N ARG A 170 -20.90 2.55 0.26
CA ARG A 170 -19.52 2.92 -0.11
C ARG A 170 -19.10 2.30 -1.44
N LYS A 171 -19.19 0.99 -1.58
CA LYS A 171 -18.80 0.28 -2.81
C LYS A 171 -19.54 0.81 -4.04
N ALA A 172 -20.86 0.96 -3.92
CA ALA A 172 -21.69 1.42 -5.04
C ALA A 172 -21.36 2.87 -5.42
N LEU A 173 -21.20 3.76 -4.45
CA LEU A 173 -20.95 5.18 -4.68
C LEU A 173 -19.55 5.41 -5.29
N TYR A 174 -18.51 4.81 -4.71
CA TYR A 174 -17.14 4.96 -5.22
C TYR A 174 -16.98 4.33 -6.60
N THR A 175 -17.57 3.15 -6.82
CA THR A 175 -17.58 2.52 -8.15
C THR A 175 -18.32 3.38 -9.18
N ALA A 176 -19.49 3.91 -8.84
CA ALA A 176 -20.26 4.76 -9.75
C ALA A 176 -19.53 6.07 -10.09
N GLU A 177 -18.82 6.65 -9.13
CA GLU A 177 -18.02 7.85 -9.39
C GLU A 177 -16.81 7.54 -10.27
N ALA A 178 -16.04 6.51 -9.94
CA ALA A 178 -14.85 6.14 -10.68
C ALA A 178 -15.17 5.72 -12.13
N LYS A 179 -16.31 5.09 -12.37
CA LYS A 179 -16.79 4.72 -13.73
C LYS A 179 -17.01 5.91 -14.67
N LYS A 180 -17.09 7.13 -14.16
CA LYS A 180 -17.21 8.33 -15.02
C LYS A 180 -15.92 8.61 -15.79
N GLU A 181 -14.78 8.15 -15.30
CA GLU A 181 -13.46 8.44 -15.88
C GLU A 181 -12.67 7.18 -16.25
N PHE A 182 -13.04 6.01 -15.75
CA PHE A 182 -12.32 4.77 -15.98
C PHE A 182 -13.26 3.66 -16.44
N SER A 183 -12.93 3.03 -17.57
CA SER A 183 -13.75 1.99 -18.20
C SER A 183 -13.41 0.56 -17.77
N GLY A 184 -12.26 0.34 -17.12
CA GLY A 184 -11.85 -0.96 -16.61
C GLY A 184 -12.66 -1.44 -15.40
N ALA A 185 -12.34 -2.61 -14.87
CA ALA A 185 -12.97 -3.08 -13.64
C ALA A 185 -12.52 -2.24 -12.43
N ILE A 186 -13.45 -1.97 -11.52
CA ILE A 186 -13.23 -1.16 -10.32
C ILE A 186 -13.63 -1.99 -9.11
N TYR A 187 -12.72 -2.08 -8.15
CA TYR A 187 -12.90 -2.78 -6.89
C TYR A 187 -12.80 -1.79 -5.74
N VAL A 188 -13.70 -1.91 -4.77
CA VAL A 188 -13.72 -1.11 -3.54
C VAL A 188 -13.88 -2.09 -2.37
N PRO A 189 -12.81 -2.80 -1.97
CA PRO A 189 -12.91 -3.86 -0.98
C PRO A 189 -13.26 -3.34 0.41
N ASP A 190 -13.95 -4.16 1.18
CA ASP A 190 -14.09 -3.99 2.62
C ASP A 190 -12.85 -4.52 3.35
N ASP A 191 -12.70 -4.18 4.62
CA ASP A 191 -11.65 -4.73 5.45
C ASP A 191 -11.76 -6.26 5.50
N LEU A 192 -10.63 -6.94 5.30
CA LEU A 192 -10.52 -8.39 5.25
C LEU A 192 -11.23 -9.07 4.06
N GLU A 193 -11.75 -8.32 3.12
CA GLU A 193 -12.27 -8.90 1.87
C GLU A 193 -11.14 -9.42 1.00
N SER A 194 -11.30 -10.62 0.47
CA SER A 194 -10.36 -11.23 -0.47
C SER A 194 -10.79 -10.97 -1.90
N LEU A 195 -9.87 -10.52 -2.73
CA LEU A 195 -10.05 -10.38 -4.17
C LEU A 195 -9.20 -11.44 -4.87
N GLU A 196 -9.81 -12.23 -5.73
CA GLU A 196 -9.08 -13.08 -6.67
C GLU A 196 -8.67 -12.24 -7.88
N ILE A 197 -7.36 -12.18 -8.16
CA ILE A 197 -6.77 -11.32 -9.19
C ILE A 197 -5.85 -12.10 -10.14
#